data_591536dbc81f18336e523d74e73454b4
#
_entry.id   591536dbc81f18336e523d74e73454b4
#
_cell.length_a   1.000
_cell.length_b   1.000
_cell.length_c   1.000
_cell.angle_alpha   90.00
_cell.angle_beta   90.00
_cell.angle_gamma   90.00
#
_symmetry.space_group_name_H-M   'P 1'
#
loop_
_entity.id
_entity.type
_entity.pdbx_description
1 polymer ?
#
loop_
_entity_poly.entity_id
_entity_poly.type
_entity_poly.pdbx_seq_one_letter_code
_entity_poly.pdbx_strand_id
1 'polypeptide(L)'
;MKVLSIKQPWGSVICSGLKHVENRSWGPKTLPLRILIHVGATKVPKDNDDYLPEEWLSLMRNARTMGLLPENADLPYSAIIGWADVVRCDDPGKNTSEVWAQNEFTGWVLENVHIFDEPILNVKGKLGIFDYPMEENELPASRPAVFNDIKVDGDNVILPVNDSIWDKIEQGKLDEIQYDLTDDNAELFLKEDGQMQPIKTITITNNGRTAKYELLDDTYVGPYLTPDNQPYTFTSLAGEEGYQWLFILFVLGKKL
;
A
#
# COMPACT_ATOMS: atom_id res chain seq x y z
N MET A 1 13.90 16.95 -16.73
CA MET A 1 12.54 16.71 -16.17
C MET A 1 12.38 17.38 -14.81
N LYS A 2 11.16 17.64 -14.38
CA LYS A 2 10.84 18.14 -13.03
C LYS A 2 10.87 16.99 -12.02
N VAL A 3 11.37 17.26 -10.82
CA VAL A 3 11.53 16.28 -9.74
C VAL A 3 10.91 16.81 -8.47
N LEU A 4 10.23 15.96 -7.71
CA LEU A 4 9.74 16.23 -6.37
C LEU A 4 10.45 15.31 -5.38
N SER A 5 11.06 15.90 -4.33
CA SER A 5 11.59 15.10 -3.22
C SER A 5 10.48 14.76 -2.23
N ILE A 6 10.31 13.47 -2.00
CA ILE A 6 9.32 12.89 -1.07
C ILE A 6 10.08 12.11 0.00
N LYS A 7 9.64 12.18 1.24
CA LYS A 7 10.21 11.36 2.32
C LYS A 7 9.80 9.90 2.16
N GLN A 8 10.66 8.97 2.60
CA GLN A 8 10.25 7.59 2.79
C GLN A 8 9.39 7.46 4.07
N PRO A 9 8.40 6.55 4.10
CA PRO A 9 8.07 5.55 3.08
C PRO A 9 7.20 6.09 1.92
N TRP A 10 6.74 7.34 1.97
CA TRP A 10 5.70 7.90 1.10
C TRP A 10 6.04 7.83 -0.39
N GLY A 11 7.30 8.05 -0.76
CA GLY A 11 7.73 7.91 -2.15
C GLY A 11 7.53 6.47 -2.66
N SER A 12 7.88 5.48 -1.85
CA SER A 12 7.68 4.06 -2.21
C SER A 12 6.21 3.66 -2.15
N VAL A 13 5.43 4.19 -1.21
CA VAL A 13 3.97 3.97 -1.14
C VAL A 13 3.26 4.55 -2.37
N ILE A 14 3.70 5.68 -2.92
CA ILE A 14 3.21 6.19 -4.20
C ILE A 14 3.61 5.22 -5.33
N CYS A 15 4.88 4.84 -5.41
CA CYS A 15 5.36 3.96 -6.46
C CYS A 15 4.88 2.50 -6.35
N SER A 16 4.23 2.12 -5.25
CA SER A 16 3.49 0.85 -5.15
C SER A 16 2.09 0.92 -5.76
N GLY A 17 1.62 2.11 -6.15
CA GLY A 17 0.26 2.33 -6.63
C GLY A 17 -0.79 2.45 -5.54
N LEU A 18 -0.37 2.41 -4.27
CA LEU A 18 -1.26 2.46 -3.13
C LEU A 18 -1.71 3.89 -2.80
N LYS A 19 -0.79 4.85 -2.87
CA LYS A 19 -1.03 6.25 -2.52
C LYS A 19 -1.04 7.13 -3.78
N HIS A 20 -2.15 7.79 -4.04
CA HIS A 20 -2.33 8.65 -5.22
C HIS A 20 -2.61 10.12 -4.88
N VAL A 21 -2.43 10.51 -3.62
CA VAL A 21 -2.47 11.90 -3.20
C VAL A 21 -1.21 12.23 -2.40
N GLU A 22 -0.45 13.23 -2.83
CA GLU A 22 0.70 13.74 -2.10
C GLU A 22 0.36 15.06 -1.39
N ASN A 23 0.57 15.10 -0.08
CA ASN A 23 0.19 16.23 0.77
C ASN A 23 1.29 17.30 0.85
N ARG A 24 1.00 18.53 0.43
CA ARG A 24 1.92 19.67 0.45
C ARG A 24 1.23 20.94 0.92
N SER A 25 1.98 21.85 1.51
CA SER A 25 1.48 23.19 1.88
C SER A 25 1.37 24.15 0.68
N TRP A 26 1.66 23.69 -0.54
CA TRP A 26 1.69 24.47 -1.77
C TRP A 26 1.39 23.58 -2.96
N GLY A 27 1.02 24.17 -4.11
CA GLY A 27 0.77 23.48 -5.37
C GLY A 27 1.74 23.91 -6.48
N PRO A 28 1.89 23.11 -7.57
CA PRO A 28 2.64 23.53 -8.75
C PRO A 28 1.93 24.68 -9.47
N LYS A 29 2.69 25.50 -10.18
CA LYS A 29 2.15 26.68 -10.90
C LYS A 29 1.35 26.31 -12.15
N THR A 30 1.63 25.16 -12.72
CA THR A 30 0.99 24.66 -13.95
C THR A 30 0.64 23.19 -13.80
N LEU A 31 -0.50 22.80 -14.35
CA LEU A 31 -1.02 21.45 -14.41
C LEU A 31 -1.55 21.15 -15.82
N PRO A 32 -1.51 19.90 -16.30
CA PRO A 32 -0.87 18.78 -15.65
C PRO A 32 0.65 18.91 -15.65
N LEU A 33 1.32 18.23 -14.70
CA LEU A 33 2.77 18.28 -14.56
C LEU A 33 3.32 16.86 -14.32
N ARG A 34 4.17 16.36 -15.24
CA ARG A 34 4.95 15.14 -15.01
C ARG A 34 6.12 15.41 -14.09
N ILE A 35 6.24 14.61 -13.05
CA ILE A 35 7.33 14.67 -12.07
C ILE A 35 8.03 13.33 -11.93
N LEU A 36 9.33 13.39 -11.74
CA LEU A 36 10.11 12.27 -11.22
C LEU A 36 9.93 12.21 -9.69
N ILE A 37 9.75 11.03 -9.16
CA ILE A 37 9.60 10.78 -7.72
C ILE A 37 10.99 10.50 -7.15
N HIS A 38 11.54 11.47 -6.42
CA HIS A 38 12.81 11.34 -5.72
C HIS A 38 12.56 11.05 -4.25
N VAL A 39 13.28 10.09 -3.69
CA VAL A 39 13.26 9.78 -2.27
C VAL A 39 14.51 10.28 -1.58
N GLY A 40 14.31 11.01 -0.47
CA GLY A 40 15.39 11.68 0.26
C GLY A 40 16.34 10.71 0.96
N ALA A 41 17.38 11.27 1.60
CA ALA A 41 18.39 10.49 2.33
C ALA A 41 17.96 10.09 3.75
N THR A 42 16.95 10.77 4.31
CA THR A 42 16.49 10.51 5.68
C THR A 42 15.79 9.17 5.77
N LYS A 43 16.32 8.30 6.61
CA LYS A 43 15.72 6.99 6.86
C LYS A 43 14.39 7.11 7.61
N VAL A 44 13.50 6.17 7.38
CA VAL A 44 12.27 6.03 8.15
C VAL A 44 12.66 5.75 9.60
N PRO A 45 12.15 6.52 10.59
CA PRO A 45 12.35 6.22 11.99
C PRO A 45 11.80 4.85 12.36
N LYS A 46 12.38 4.21 13.38
CA LYS A 46 11.91 2.88 13.82
C LYS A 46 10.51 2.90 14.43
N ASP A 47 10.16 4.03 15.05
CA ASP A 47 8.89 4.34 15.69
C ASP A 47 7.92 5.11 14.77
N ASN A 48 8.19 5.13 13.46
CA ASN A 48 7.36 5.88 12.52
C ASN A 48 5.90 5.43 12.52
N ASP A 49 5.69 4.15 12.71
CA ASP A 49 4.38 3.53 12.63
C ASP A 49 3.50 3.89 13.86
N ASP A 50 4.09 4.26 15.00
CA ASP A 50 3.38 4.60 16.24
C ASP A 50 2.47 5.85 16.12
N TYR A 51 2.68 6.65 15.08
CA TYR A 51 1.97 7.93 14.86
C TYR A 51 1.14 7.96 13.59
N LEU A 52 1.07 6.86 12.85
CA LEU A 52 0.30 6.78 11.62
C LEU A 52 -1.13 6.27 11.87
N PRO A 53 -2.10 6.72 11.07
CA PRO A 53 -3.42 6.11 11.08
C PRO A 53 -3.31 4.60 10.80
N GLU A 54 -4.04 3.79 11.53
CA GLU A 54 -3.95 2.33 11.36
C GLU A 54 -4.41 1.87 9.98
N GLU A 55 -5.37 2.55 9.39
CA GLU A 55 -5.77 2.28 8.02
C GLU A 55 -4.59 2.37 7.05
N TRP A 56 -3.72 3.37 7.22
CA TRP A 56 -2.50 3.49 6.41
C TRP A 56 -1.53 2.34 6.69
N LEU A 57 -1.42 1.92 7.95
CA LEU A 57 -0.57 0.79 8.33
C LEU A 57 -1.09 -0.51 7.76
N SER A 58 -2.40 -0.75 7.80
CA SER A 58 -3.05 -1.93 7.22
C SER A 58 -2.79 -2.01 5.73
N LEU A 59 -3.02 -0.92 4.99
CA LEU A 59 -2.76 -0.84 3.56
C LEU A 59 -1.28 -1.10 3.23
N MET A 60 -0.35 -0.54 4.02
CA MET A 60 1.08 -0.76 3.80
C MET A 60 1.50 -2.21 4.13
N ARG A 61 0.94 -2.84 5.17
CA ARG A 61 1.19 -4.25 5.49
C ARG A 61 0.73 -5.15 4.35
N ASN A 62 -0.48 -4.92 3.84
CA ASN A 62 -1.01 -5.65 2.68
C ASN A 62 -0.12 -5.47 1.45
N ALA A 63 0.31 -4.24 1.15
CA ALA A 63 1.23 -3.98 0.03
C ALA A 63 2.58 -4.70 0.18
N ARG A 64 3.10 -4.85 1.41
CA ARG A 64 4.30 -5.65 1.68
C ARG A 64 4.05 -7.14 1.46
N THR A 65 2.94 -7.67 1.97
CA THR A 65 2.52 -9.06 1.72
C THR A 65 2.47 -9.37 0.23
N MET A 66 1.94 -8.46 -0.56
CA MET A 66 1.86 -8.60 -2.02
C MET A 66 3.19 -8.36 -2.75
N GLY A 67 4.24 -7.87 -2.08
CA GLY A 67 5.51 -7.53 -2.71
C GLY A 67 5.51 -6.23 -3.52
N LEU A 68 4.52 -5.38 -3.31
CA LEU A 68 4.40 -4.08 -3.97
C LEU A 68 5.16 -2.98 -3.22
N LEU A 69 5.31 -3.12 -1.91
CA LEU A 69 6.05 -2.21 -1.04
C LEU A 69 7.17 -3.00 -0.32
N PRO A 70 8.44 -2.58 -0.44
CA PRO A 70 9.52 -3.18 0.33
C PRO A 70 9.39 -2.94 1.84
N GLU A 71 10.04 -3.78 2.64
CA GLU A 71 10.23 -3.51 4.06
C GLU A 71 11.00 -2.21 4.30
N ASN A 72 10.78 -1.56 5.44
CA ASN A 72 11.44 -0.28 5.74
C ASN A 72 12.97 -0.34 5.67
N ALA A 73 13.57 -1.50 5.94
CA ALA A 73 15.02 -1.73 5.84
C ALA A 73 15.53 -1.71 4.39
N ASP A 74 14.68 -2.09 3.42
CA ASP A 74 15.02 -2.29 2.01
C ASP A 74 14.58 -1.12 1.12
N LEU A 75 14.00 -0.08 1.71
CA LEU A 75 13.57 1.11 0.98
C LEU A 75 14.78 1.81 0.33
N PRO A 76 14.66 2.28 -0.93
CA PRO A 76 15.69 3.09 -1.57
C PRO A 76 15.77 4.48 -0.93
N TYR A 77 16.96 5.06 -0.92
CA TYR A 77 17.22 6.42 -0.43
C TYR A 77 18.15 7.18 -1.37
N SER A 78 18.05 8.52 -1.38
CA SER A 78 18.82 9.39 -2.28
C SER A 78 18.70 8.94 -3.74
N ALA A 79 17.50 8.62 -4.18
CA ALA A 79 17.26 8.00 -5.47
C ALA A 79 16.01 8.57 -6.14
N ILE A 80 15.96 8.51 -7.47
CA ILE A 80 14.71 8.66 -8.24
C ILE A 80 14.22 7.26 -8.52
N ILE A 81 12.99 6.96 -8.10
CA ILE A 81 12.42 5.61 -8.09
C ILE A 81 11.28 5.40 -9.07
N GLY A 82 10.80 6.46 -9.70
CA GLY A 82 9.68 6.42 -10.62
C GLY A 82 9.25 7.80 -11.07
N TRP A 83 8.07 7.88 -11.68
CA TRP A 83 7.45 9.12 -12.11
C TRP A 83 5.92 9.05 -11.99
N ALA A 84 5.28 10.21 -11.98
CA ALA A 84 3.83 10.37 -11.96
C ALA A 84 3.41 11.64 -12.67
N ASP A 85 2.14 11.71 -13.07
CA ASP A 85 1.49 12.92 -13.55
C ASP A 85 0.67 13.54 -12.41
N VAL A 86 1.01 14.77 -12.02
CA VAL A 86 0.16 15.59 -11.15
C VAL A 86 -0.93 16.18 -12.03
N VAL A 87 -2.17 15.71 -11.88
CA VAL A 87 -3.28 16.11 -12.76
C VAL A 87 -4.12 17.23 -12.21
N ARG A 88 -4.23 17.33 -10.88
CA ARG A 88 -4.91 18.42 -10.18
C ARG A 88 -4.34 18.60 -8.78
N CYS A 89 -4.67 19.72 -8.17
CA CYS A 89 -4.42 20.00 -6.76
C CYS A 89 -5.72 20.39 -6.09
N ASP A 90 -6.07 19.68 -5.04
CA ASP A 90 -7.24 19.97 -4.24
C ASP A 90 -6.85 20.84 -3.04
N ASP A 91 -7.60 21.90 -2.80
CA ASP A 91 -7.36 22.81 -1.66
C ASP A 91 -7.54 22.06 -0.32
N PRO A 92 -6.93 22.55 0.76
CA PRO A 92 -7.14 22.00 2.10
C PRO A 92 -8.63 21.84 2.43
N GLY A 93 -8.99 20.69 2.98
CA GLY A 93 -10.37 20.36 3.38
C GLY A 93 -11.32 19.95 2.24
N LYS A 94 -10.88 19.93 0.98
CA LYS A 94 -11.74 19.55 -0.15
C LYS A 94 -11.63 18.09 -0.58
N ASN A 95 -10.60 17.39 -0.14
CA ASN A 95 -10.31 16.01 -0.55
C ASN A 95 -10.58 15.01 0.57
N THR A 96 -11.75 15.10 1.19
CA THR A 96 -12.10 14.35 2.41
C THR A 96 -12.41 12.87 2.18
N SER A 97 -12.64 12.46 0.93
CA SER A 97 -12.95 11.06 0.58
C SER A 97 -11.70 10.21 0.27
N GLU A 98 -10.54 10.84 0.18
CA GLU A 98 -9.30 10.15 -0.14
C GLU A 98 -8.56 9.78 1.14
N VAL A 99 -8.40 8.50 1.42
CA VAL A 99 -7.76 7.97 2.64
C VAL A 99 -6.39 8.57 2.92
N TRP A 100 -5.64 8.92 1.85
CA TRP A 100 -4.28 9.48 1.97
C TRP A 100 -4.24 11.01 2.03
N ALA A 101 -5.39 11.69 1.95
CA ALA A 101 -5.45 13.14 2.01
C ALA A 101 -5.44 13.63 3.46
N GLN A 102 -4.64 14.66 3.72
CA GLN A 102 -4.60 15.36 5.01
C GLN A 102 -5.28 16.71 4.87
N ASN A 103 -6.28 16.97 5.70
CA ASN A 103 -7.16 18.14 5.58
C ASN A 103 -6.45 19.50 5.66
N GLU A 104 -5.28 19.58 6.30
CA GLU A 104 -4.53 20.82 6.43
C GLU A 104 -3.62 21.12 5.23
N PHE A 105 -3.53 20.19 4.27
CA PHE A 105 -2.63 20.28 3.14
C PHE A 105 -3.36 20.38 1.80
N THR A 106 -2.68 20.92 0.82
CA THR A 106 -3.06 20.80 -0.59
C THR A 106 -2.76 19.38 -1.04
N GLY A 107 -3.78 18.68 -1.51
CA GLY A 107 -3.65 17.32 -2.05
C GLY A 107 -3.27 17.36 -3.52
N TRP A 108 -2.05 16.92 -3.87
CA TRP A 108 -1.63 16.74 -5.26
C TRP A 108 -2.11 15.38 -5.74
N VAL A 109 -3.09 15.34 -6.63
CA VAL A 109 -3.63 14.11 -7.18
C VAL A 109 -2.71 13.58 -8.26
N LEU A 110 -2.26 12.34 -8.09
CA LEU A 110 -1.29 11.65 -8.94
C LEU A 110 -1.99 10.60 -9.79
N GLU A 111 -1.72 10.62 -11.08
CA GLU A 111 -2.14 9.58 -12.02
C GLU A 111 -0.93 9.04 -12.80
N ASN A 112 -1.14 7.98 -13.56
CA ASN A 112 -0.10 7.37 -14.40
C ASN A 112 1.20 7.12 -13.63
N VAL A 113 1.10 6.66 -12.38
CA VAL A 113 2.29 6.38 -11.57
C VAL A 113 3.04 5.20 -12.16
N HIS A 114 4.35 5.35 -12.33
CA HIS A 114 5.26 4.32 -12.79
C HIS A 114 6.42 4.16 -11.82
N ILE A 115 6.78 2.92 -11.53
CA ILE A 115 7.99 2.56 -10.79
C ILE A 115 9.07 2.13 -11.77
N PHE A 116 10.29 2.61 -11.59
CA PHE A 116 11.45 2.16 -12.37
C PHE A 116 11.85 0.73 -11.97
N ASP A 117 12.24 -0.07 -12.97
CA ASP A 117 12.77 -1.41 -12.71
C ASP A 117 14.07 -1.33 -11.91
N GLU A 118 14.89 -0.31 -12.18
CA GLU A 118 16.08 0.04 -11.41
C GLU A 118 16.07 1.53 -11.03
N PRO A 119 16.20 1.87 -9.73
CA PRO A 119 16.26 3.26 -9.28
C PRO A 119 17.50 4.00 -9.81
N ILE A 120 17.36 5.28 -10.08
CA ILE A 120 18.52 6.17 -10.35
C ILE A 120 19.11 6.57 -8.99
N LEU A 121 20.22 5.96 -8.63
CA LEU A 121 20.86 6.14 -7.31
C LEU A 121 21.71 7.40 -7.23
N ASN A 122 22.06 7.79 -5.99
CA ASN A 122 22.97 8.89 -5.67
C ASN A 122 22.48 10.27 -6.18
N VAL A 123 21.17 10.47 -6.24
CA VAL A 123 20.59 11.76 -6.59
C VAL A 123 20.38 12.58 -5.32
N LYS A 124 20.92 13.82 -5.32
CA LYS A 124 20.73 14.75 -4.21
C LYS A 124 19.39 15.45 -4.33
N GLY A 125 18.53 15.31 -3.32
CA GLY A 125 17.26 16.01 -3.23
C GLY A 125 17.41 17.52 -3.03
N LYS A 126 16.38 18.27 -3.42
CA LYS A 126 16.25 19.70 -3.20
C LYS A 126 14.86 20.03 -2.67
N LEU A 127 14.69 21.21 -2.08
CA LEU A 127 13.37 21.71 -1.67
C LEU A 127 12.54 22.10 -2.90
N GLY A 128 11.22 21.89 -2.81
CA GLY A 128 10.29 22.21 -3.88
C GLY A 128 10.44 21.32 -5.10
N ILE A 129 9.99 21.82 -6.24
CA ILE A 129 10.22 21.18 -7.54
C ILE A 129 11.58 21.67 -8.08
N PHE A 130 12.40 20.75 -8.55
CA PHE A 130 13.69 21.07 -9.15
C PHE A 130 13.90 20.35 -10.49
N ASP A 131 14.88 20.82 -11.26
CA ASP A 131 15.23 20.22 -12.56
C ASP A 131 16.28 19.12 -12.39
N TYR A 132 16.04 17.98 -13.07
CA TYR A 132 17.00 16.91 -13.26
C TYR A 132 17.37 16.83 -14.74
N PRO A 133 18.65 16.67 -15.09
CA PRO A 133 19.12 16.66 -16.49
C PRO A 133 18.77 15.36 -17.18
N MET A 134 17.50 15.18 -17.52
CA MET A 134 16.94 14.03 -18.22
C MET A 134 15.75 14.51 -19.04
N GLU A 135 15.63 14.01 -20.25
CA GLU A 135 14.46 14.21 -21.11
C GLU A 135 13.48 13.02 -20.96
N GLU A 136 12.24 13.18 -21.41
CA GLU A 136 11.20 12.16 -21.26
C GLU A 136 11.52 10.86 -22.03
N ASN A 137 12.19 10.96 -23.17
CA ASN A 137 12.63 9.81 -23.97
C ASN A 137 13.85 9.08 -23.38
N GLU A 138 14.44 9.60 -22.31
CA GLU A 138 15.56 9.01 -21.58
C GLU A 138 15.12 8.28 -20.31
N LEU A 139 13.80 8.25 -20.03
CA LEU A 139 13.29 7.56 -18.85
C LEU A 139 13.73 6.10 -18.82
N PRO A 140 14.20 5.58 -17.68
CA PRO A 140 14.50 4.17 -17.49
C PRO A 140 13.29 3.27 -17.78
N ALA A 141 13.55 2.00 -18.01
CA ALA A 141 12.50 0.97 -18.08
C ALA A 141 11.66 1.03 -16.79
N SER A 142 10.35 1.04 -16.96
CA SER A 142 9.41 1.21 -15.87
C SER A 142 8.12 0.46 -16.15
N ARG A 143 7.40 0.13 -15.09
CA ARG A 143 6.07 -0.46 -15.18
C ARG A 143 5.04 0.40 -14.45
N PRO A 144 3.76 0.36 -14.87
CA PRO A 144 2.70 1.01 -14.12
C PRO A 144 2.68 0.51 -12.67
N ALA A 145 2.54 1.45 -11.74
CA ALA A 145 2.31 1.14 -10.35
C ALA A 145 0.82 0.91 -10.15
N VAL A 146 0.43 -0.35 -10.00
CA VAL A 146 -0.98 -0.76 -9.83
C VAL A 146 -1.08 -1.56 -8.54
N PHE A 147 -1.85 -1.03 -7.60
CA PHE A 147 -2.27 -1.79 -6.44
C PHE A 147 -3.45 -2.66 -6.83
N ASN A 148 -3.22 -3.96 -6.95
CA ASN A 148 -4.29 -4.95 -7.14
C ASN A 148 -4.56 -5.58 -5.79
N ASP A 149 -5.67 -5.18 -5.19
CA ASP A 149 -6.11 -5.74 -3.92
C ASP A 149 -6.50 -7.22 -4.04
N ILE A 150 -6.67 -7.86 -2.91
CA ILE A 150 -7.22 -9.20 -2.79
C ILE A 150 -8.58 -9.29 -3.49
N LYS A 151 -8.87 -10.43 -4.09
CA LYS A 151 -10.15 -10.67 -4.79
C LYS A 151 -10.82 -11.92 -4.27
N VAL A 152 -12.14 -11.92 -4.33
CA VAL A 152 -12.95 -13.11 -4.05
C VAL A 152 -13.73 -13.47 -5.31
N ASP A 153 -13.61 -14.73 -5.74
CA ASP A 153 -14.33 -15.30 -6.88
C ASP A 153 -15.10 -16.55 -6.39
N GLY A 154 -16.39 -16.38 -6.12
CA GLY A 154 -17.22 -17.40 -5.50
C GLY A 154 -16.76 -17.71 -4.07
N ASP A 155 -16.30 -18.95 -3.84
CA ASP A 155 -15.72 -19.38 -2.56
C ASP A 155 -14.18 -19.44 -2.56
N ASN A 156 -13.56 -18.83 -3.57
CA ASN A 156 -12.11 -18.78 -3.74
C ASN A 156 -11.55 -17.38 -3.57
N VAL A 157 -10.56 -17.23 -2.70
CA VAL A 157 -9.78 -16.02 -2.53
C VAL A 157 -8.61 -16.00 -3.53
N ILE A 158 -8.32 -14.88 -4.14
CA ILE A 158 -7.13 -14.68 -4.98
C ILE A 158 -6.25 -13.64 -4.31
N LEU A 159 -5.09 -14.07 -3.83
CA LEU A 159 -4.15 -13.24 -3.08
C LEU A 159 -2.78 -13.21 -3.77
N PRO A 160 -2.34 -12.04 -4.26
CA PRO A 160 -0.95 -11.85 -4.64
C PRO A 160 -0.04 -11.90 -3.41
N VAL A 161 1.11 -12.57 -3.53
CA VAL A 161 2.10 -12.63 -2.46
C VAL A 161 3.50 -12.31 -3.00
N ASN A 162 4.40 -11.84 -2.13
CA ASN A 162 5.79 -11.62 -2.47
C ASN A 162 6.58 -12.95 -2.56
N ASP A 163 7.80 -12.89 -3.13
CA ASP A 163 8.65 -14.07 -3.32
C ASP A 163 8.96 -14.78 -1.98
N SER A 164 9.20 -14.02 -0.90
CA SER A 164 9.53 -14.59 0.41
C SER A 164 8.37 -15.42 0.99
N ILE A 165 7.14 -14.90 0.87
CA ILE A 165 5.94 -15.62 1.31
C ILE A 165 5.72 -16.85 0.43
N TRP A 166 5.79 -16.68 -0.90
CA TRP A 166 5.66 -17.79 -1.86
C TRP A 166 6.63 -18.93 -1.53
N ASP A 167 7.92 -18.62 -1.39
CA ASP A 167 8.95 -19.62 -1.15
C ASP A 167 8.78 -20.33 0.21
N LYS A 168 8.33 -19.63 1.24
CA LYS A 168 8.04 -20.23 2.55
C LYS A 168 6.87 -21.21 2.48
N ILE A 169 5.80 -20.85 1.74
CA ILE A 169 4.64 -21.74 1.55
C ILE A 169 5.06 -22.98 0.76
N GLU A 170 5.77 -22.82 -0.36
CA GLU A 170 6.23 -23.96 -1.17
C GLU A 170 7.20 -24.89 -0.41
N GLN A 171 7.93 -24.37 0.56
CA GLN A 171 8.80 -25.14 1.44
C GLN A 171 8.09 -25.73 2.66
N GLY A 172 6.79 -25.50 2.82
CA GLY A 172 6.03 -25.93 4.01
C GLY A 172 6.49 -25.27 5.30
N LYS A 173 7.06 -24.06 5.22
CA LYS A 173 7.52 -23.26 6.37
C LYS A 173 6.53 -22.21 6.80
N LEU A 174 5.50 -21.97 6.01
CA LEU A 174 4.41 -21.04 6.28
C LEU A 174 3.13 -21.68 5.80
N ASP A 175 2.19 -21.84 6.71
CA ASP A 175 0.87 -22.39 6.49
C ASP A 175 -0.26 -21.41 6.85
N GLU A 176 0.11 -20.20 7.26
CA GLU A 176 -0.83 -19.13 7.60
C GLU A 176 -0.45 -17.83 6.89
N ILE A 177 -1.45 -17.09 6.40
CA ILE A 177 -1.26 -15.75 5.82
C ILE A 177 -2.25 -14.81 6.46
N GLN A 178 -1.74 -13.76 7.11
CA GLN A 178 -2.57 -12.67 7.61
C GLN A 178 -2.73 -11.59 6.54
N TYR A 179 -3.96 -11.10 6.42
CA TYR A 179 -4.31 -9.99 5.55
C TYR A 179 -5.21 -9.01 6.31
N ASP A 180 -4.85 -7.73 6.31
CA ASP A 180 -5.59 -6.72 7.04
C ASP A 180 -6.83 -6.29 6.25
N LEU A 181 -7.96 -6.23 6.93
CA LEU A 181 -9.20 -5.76 6.33
C LEU A 181 -9.29 -4.24 6.46
N THR A 182 -9.75 -3.61 5.39
CA THR A 182 -10.04 -2.19 5.31
C THR A 182 -11.54 -2.01 5.04
N ASP A 183 -12.05 -0.80 5.17
CA ASP A 183 -13.47 -0.51 4.87
C ASP A 183 -13.83 -0.93 3.44
N ASP A 184 -12.89 -0.79 2.50
CA ASP A 184 -13.11 -1.11 1.08
C ASP A 184 -13.18 -2.62 0.78
N ASN A 185 -12.55 -3.48 1.61
CA ASN A 185 -12.46 -4.91 1.34
C ASN A 185 -13.11 -5.81 2.39
N ALA A 186 -13.55 -5.26 3.52
CA ALA A 186 -14.17 -6.03 4.59
C ALA A 186 -15.42 -6.80 4.14
N GLU A 187 -16.25 -6.19 3.29
CA GLU A 187 -17.48 -6.81 2.75
C GLU A 187 -17.20 -8.03 1.86
N LEU A 188 -15.99 -8.19 1.34
CA LEU A 188 -15.59 -9.40 0.61
C LEU A 188 -15.55 -10.63 1.54
N PHE A 189 -15.31 -10.42 2.83
CA PHE A 189 -15.09 -11.48 3.81
C PHE A 189 -16.18 -11.54 4.89
N LEU A 190 -16.92 -10.46 5.09
CA LEU A 190 -17.96 -10.36 6.09
C LEU A 190 -19.32 -10.12 5.45
N LYS A 191 -20.35 -10.76 6.02
CA LYS A 191 -21.75 -10.47 5.74
C LYS A 191 -22.21 -9.29 6.59
N GLU A 192 -23.38 -8.74 6.28
CA GLU A 192 -24.00 -7.65 7.05
C GLU A 192 -24.20 -7.97 8.55
N ASP A 193 -24.35 -9.26 8.88
CA ASP A 193 -24.50 -9.75 10.27
C ASP A 193 -23.13 -9.99 10.97
N GLY A 194 -22.03 -9.63 10.33
CA GLY A 194 -20.67 -9.81 10.82
C GLY A 194 -20.11 -11.23 10.73
N GLN A 195 -20.89 -12.19 10.18
CA GLN A 195 -20.38 -13.55 9.95
C GLN A 195 -19.46 -13.59 8.73
N MET A 196 -18.46 -14.47 8.77
CA MET A 196 -17.56 -14.67 7.64
C MET A 196 -18.31 -15.24 6.42
N GLN A 197 -17.95 -14.74 5.23
CA GLN A 197 -18.38 -15.30 3.96
C GLN A 197 -17.89 -16.76 3.81
N PRO A 198 -18.64 -17.63 3.11
CA PRO A 198 -18.27 -19.05 2.98
C PRO A 198 -17.13 -19.25 1.97
N ILE A 199 -15.92 -18.83 2.31
CA ILE A 199 -14.72 -19.09 1.51
C ILE A 199 -14.14 -20.46 1.88
N LYS A 200 -13.66 -21.20 0.87
CA LYS A 200 -13.17 -22.58 1.02
C LYS A 200 -11.77 -22.78 0.47
N THR A 201 -11.37 -21.94 -0.44
CA THR A 201 -10.07 -22.07 -1.12
C THR A 201 -9.39 -20.74 -1.27
N ILE A 202 -8.06 -20.77 -1.38
CA ILE A 202 -7.25 -19.63 -1.70
C ILE A 202 -6.31 -19.96 -2.86
N THR A 203 -6.25 -19.08 -3.83
CA THR A 203 -5.26 -19.10 -4.90
C THR A 203 -4.22 -18.03 -4.62
N ILE A 204 -3.04 -18.43 -4.23
CA ILE A 204 -1.91 -17.51 -4.14
C ILE A 204 -1.28 -17.30 -5.51
N THR A 205 -0.90 -16.07 -5.81
CA THR A 205 -0.27 -15.69 -7.07
C THR A 205 1.05 -14.96 -6.83
N ASN A 206 2.04 -15.21 -7.68
CA ASN A 206 3.31 -14.53 -7.61
C ASN A 206 4.00 -14.53 -8.99
N ASN A 207 4.22 -13.36 -9.59
CA ASN A 207 4.96 -13.21 -10.85
C ASN A 207 4.54 -14.24 -11.94
N GLY A 208 3.25 -14.43 -12.13
CA GLY A 208 2.69 -15.39 -13.09
C GLY A 208 2.65 -16.85 -12.62
N ARG A 209 3.19 -17.16 -11.44
CA ARG A 209 3.00 -18.46 -10.76
C ARG A 209 1.67 -18.44 -10.03
N THR A 210 1.01 -19.59 -9.95
CA THR A 210 -0.23 -19.77 -9.20
C THR A 210 -0.20 -21.09 -8.44
N ALA A 211 -0.74 -21.09 -7.23
CA ALA A 211 -0.96 -22.31 -6.45
C ALA A 211 -2.26 -22.16 -5.67
N LYS A 212 -3.08 -23.21 -5.68
CA LYS A 212 -4.38 -23.24 -5.01
C LYS A 212 -4.32 -24.18 -3.81
N TYR A 213 -4.93 -23.73 -2.71
CA TYR A 213 -4.98 -24.47 -1.45
C TYR A 213 -6.41 -24.55 -0.93
N GLU A 214 -6.74 -25.62 -0.22
CA GLU A 214 -7.90 -25.65 0.67
C GLU A 214 -7.67 -24.66 1.81
N LEU A 215 -8.73 -24.03 2.30
CA LEU A 215 -8.71 -23.31 3.57
C LEU A 215 -9.26 -24.20 4.67
N LEU A 216 -8.53 -24.27 5.78
CA LEU A 216 -8.96 -25.04 6.93
C LEU A 216 -10.01 -24.28 7.77
N ASP A 217 -10.73 -25.01 8.61
CA ASP A 217 -11.79 -24.48 9.49
C ASP A 217 -11.26 -23.44 10.51
N ASP A 218 -9.93 -23.42 10.74
CA ASP A 218 -9.23 -22.44 11.57
C ASP A 218 -9.01 -21.09 10.85
N THR A 219 -9.41 -20.95 9.58
CA THR A 219 -9.45 -19.67 8.87
C THR A 219 -10.54 -18.79 9.48
N TYR A 220 -10.17 -17.59 9.94
CA TYR A 220 -11.12 -16.70 10.62
C TYR A 220 -10.85 -15.22 10.36
N VAL A 221 -11.89 -14.40 10.55
CA VAL A 221 -11.75 -12.96 10.70
C VAL A 221 -11.73 -12.60 12.19
N GLY A 222 -10.74 -11.84 12.60
CA GLY A 222 -10.57 -11.46 13.99
C GLY A 222 -10.09 -10.03 14.16
N PRO A 223 -10.35 -9.43 15.34
CA PRO A 223 -9.85 -8.12 15.66
C PRO A 223 -8.37 -8.16 16.07
N TYR A 224 -7.65 -7.09 15.81
CA TYR A 224 -6.40 -6.83 16.50
C TYR A 224 -6.67 -6.62 18.00
N LEU A 225 -5.81 -7.19 18.83
CA LEU A 225 -5.94 -7.11 20.29
C LEU A 225 -4.87 -6.17 20.85
N THR A 226 -5.28 -5.36 21.84
CA THR A 226 -4.36 -4.61 22.69
C THR A 226 -3.49 -5.57 23.53
N PRO A 227 -2.40 -5.10 24.15
CA PRO A 227 -1.62 -5.90 25.10
C PRO A 227 -2.45 -6.49 26.25
N ASP A 228 -3.57 -5.87 26.61
CA ASP A 228 -4.52 -6.34 27.65
C ASP A 228 -5.55 -7.33 27.10
N ASN A 229 -5.38 -7.79 25.86
CA ASN A 229 -6.26 -8.74 25.18
C ASN A 229 -7.69 -8.21 24.95
N GLN A 230 -7.83 -6.89 24.74
CA GLN A 230 -9.08 -6.26 24.34
C GLN A 230 -9.04 -5.90 22.86
N PRO A 231 -10.15 -5.97 22.12
CA PRO A 231 -10.19 -5.51 20.74
C PRO A 231 -9.80 -4.02 20.66
N TYR A 232 -8.99 -3.67 19.66
CA TYR A 232 -8.79 -2.25 19.34
C TYR A 232 -10.11 -1.68 18.84
N THR A 233 -10.65 -0.72 19.59
CA THR A 233 -11.81 0.05 19.19
C THR A 233 -11.33 1.41 18.68
N PHE A 234 -11.81 1.79 17.51
CA PHE A 234 -11.57 3.09 16.92
C PHE A 234 -12.79 3.98 17.17
N THR A 235 -12.55 5.18 17.67
CA THR A 235 -13.59 6.22 17.65
C THR A 235 -13.32 7.09 16.43
N SER A 236 -14.22 7.12 15.46
CA SER A 236 -14.10 7.99 14.30
C SER A 236 -14.06 9.46 14.73
N LEU A 237 -13.49 10.34 13.89
CA LEU A 237 -13.52 11.80 14.12
C LEU A 237 -14.96 12.35 14.21
N ALA A 238 -15.95 11.59 13.75
CA ALA A 238 -17.38 11.90 13.90
C ALA A 238 -17.98 11.41 15.24
N GLY A 239 -17.19 10.74 16.10
CA GLY A 239 -17.65 10.23 17.39
C GLY A 239 -18.46 8.94 17.30
N GLU A 240 -18.43 8.24 16.17
CA GLU A 240 -19.07 6.93 16.01
C GLU A 240 -18.17 5.84 16.60
N GLU A 241 -18.65 5.11 17.60
CA GLU A 241 -18.02 3.92 18.12
C GLU A 241 -18.29 2.75 17.14
N GLY A 242 -17.27 2.03 16.73
CA GLY A 242 -17.59 0.77 16.10
C GLY A 242 -16.62 0.14 15.12
N TYR A 243 -15.53 0.75 14.74
CA TYR A 243 -14.58 0.06 13.86
C TYR A 243 -13.54 -0.68 14.69
N GLN A 244 -13.69 -2.01 14.75
CA GLN A 244 -12.61 -2.91 15.13
C GLN A 244 -11.70 -3.07 13.92
N TRP A 245 -10.40 -2.87 14.09
CA TRP A 245 -9.47 -3.25 13.05
C TRP A 245 -9.43 -4.75 12.96
N LEU A 246 -9.76 -5.21 11.78
CA LEU A 246 -9.92 -6.61 11.52
C LEU A 246 -8.81 -7.10 10.60
N PHE A 247 -8.45 -8.34 10.77
CA PHE A 247 -7.66 -9.08 9.79
C PHE A 247 -8.37 -10.39 9.48
N ILE A 248 -8.05 -10.97 8.34
CA ILE A 248 -8.35 -12.37 8.06
C ILE A 248 -7.06 -13.17 8.14
N LEU A 249 -7.11 -14.30 8.87
CA LEU A 249 -6.06 -15.28 8.89
C LEU A 249 -6.47 -16.45 7.99
N PHE A 250 -5.78 -16.61 6.87
CA PHE A 250 -5.95 -17.76 5.99
C PHE A 250 -5.07 -18.90 6.49
N VAL A 251 -5.66 -20.02 6.87
CA VAL A 251 -4.93 -21.23 7.28
C VAL A 251 -4.96 -22.21 6.11
N LEU A 252 -3.77 -22.48 5.55
CA LEU A 252 -3.62 -23.27 4.33
C LEU A 252 -3.68 -24.77 4.64
N GLY A 253 -4.56 -25.44 3.97
CA GLY A 253 -4.65 -26.89 3.98
C GLY A 253 -3.89 -27.54 2.82
N LYS A 254 -4.49 -28.54 2.23
CA LYS A 254 -3.89 -29.28 1.12
C LYS A 254 -3.78 -28.42 -0.15
N LYS A 255 -2.65 -28.52 -0.82
CA LYS A 255 -2.47 -27.98 -2.17
C LYS A 255 -3.34 -28.78 -3.16
N LEU A 256 -4.13 -28.07 -3.99
CA LEU A 256 -5.10 -28.62 -4.94
C LEU A 256 -4.54 -28.76 -6.34
#